data_6be0a839ce0ad6bd3b64f2c597382e78
#
_entry.id   6be0a839ce0ad6bd3b64f2c597382e78
#
_cell.length_a   1.000
_cell.length_b   1.000
_cell.length_c   1.000
_cell.angle_alpha   90.00
_cell.angle_beta   90.00
_cell.angle_gamma   90.00
#
_symmetry.space_group_name_H-M   'P 1'
#
loop_
_entity.id
_entity.type
_entity.pdbx_description
1 polymer ?
#
loop_
_entity_poly.entity_id
_entity_poly.type
_entity_poly.pdbx_seq_one_letter_code
_entity_poly.pdbx_strand_id
1 'polypeptide(L)'
;LKMGERLSIPITLELNGFDESQLEFKWEFAIQNKLNPEYHLLSTSKDFDEEITLAPANYDLRYSIMNTATGLTTYKRFNVEVTDAISKYTYLLLCKVPGTTNEYDLSSANEFSRIGEPLYNLYSKTNGKNIQNAKSLFYFATSSSPYYDNCLVLKNDGAEKLSPFDLTWVADQSELFFEPKASCDIEFLLTDKNFSQYFIVADGKLHFCTTRYTPYKFGVEKSLPDNSDYYISNYGYFYDYYGSKYVFLDRKGGRFLLWENGAMNLSIISSNQYYTIGELKDYYTLYMGQSCKKTLFALMKDQAGKV
;
A
#
# COMPACT_ATOMS: atom_id res chain seq x y z
N LEU A 1 -12.42 -12.04 14.39
CA LEU A 1 -11.83 -12.93 13.38
C LEU A 1 -10.80 -12.17 12.58
N LYS A 2 -9.71 -12.81 12.21
CA LYS A 2 -8.78 -12.26 11.22
C LYS A 2 -9.22 -12.67 9.82
N MET A 3 -8.96 -11.81 8.85
CA MET A 3 -9.09 -12.18 7.44
C MET A 3 -8.23 -13.42 7.16
N GLY A 4 -8.78 -14.40 6.45
CA GLY A 4 -8.16 -15.72 6.21
C GLY A 4 -8.38 -16.76 7.31
N GLU A 5 -8.98 -16.41 8.46
CA GLU A 5 -9.36 -17.40 9.46
C GLU A 5 -10.65 -18.14 9.03
N ARG A 6 -10.72 -19.41 9.42
CA ARG A 6 -11.91 -20.23 9.20
C ARG A 6 -12.94 -19.97 10.29
N LEU A 7 -14.17 -19.63 9.91
CA LEU A 7 -15.31 -19.49 10.82
C LEU A 7 -16.20 -20.71 10.68
N SER A 8 -16.39 -21.45 11.77
CA SER A 8 -17.30 -22.61 11.83
C SER A 8 -18.42 -22.32 12.80
N ILE A 9 -19.68 -22.39 12.33
CA ILE A 9 -20.91 -22.21 13.11
C ILE A 9 -21.82 -23.37 12.85
N PRO A 10 -21.82 -24.41 13.71
CA PRO A 10 -22.73 -25.53 13.59
C PRO A 10 -24.17 -25.13 13.98
N ILE A 11 -25.14 -25.58 13.23
CA ILE A 11 -26.58 -25.27 13.45
C ILE A 11 -27.34 -26.51 13.89
N THR A 12 -27.96 -26.42 15.07
CA THR A 12 -28.94 -27.42 15.55
C THR A 12 -30.33 -26.88 15.32
N LEU A 13 -31.18 -27.64 14.66
CA LEU A 13 -32.58 -27.31 14.38
C LEU A 13 -33.51 -28.11 15.24
N GLU A 14 -34.53 -27.45 15.81
CA GLU A 14 -35.71 -28.09 16.39
C GLU A 14 -36.83 -28.01 15.36
N LEU A 15 -37.09 -29.13 14.67
CA LEU A 15 -37.93 -29.13 13.48
C LEU A 15 -39.43 -29.09 13.77
N ASN A 16 -39.89 -29.43 15.01
CA ASN A 16 -41.27 -29.37 15.45
C ASN A 16 -42.30 -29.94 14.44
N GLY A 17 -41.94 -31.04 13.78
CA GLY A 17 -42.78 -31.69 12.77
C GLY A 17 -42.54 -31.26 11.30
N PHE A 18 -41.61 -30.36 11.04
CA PHE A 18 -41.18 -30.03 9.66
C PHE A 18 -40.12 -31.02 9.17
N ASP A 19 -40.09 -31.24 7.86
CA ASP A 19 -39.08 -32.06 7.20
C ASP A 19 -37.89 -31.16 6.80
N GLU A 20 -36.67 -31.50 7.23
CA GLU A 20 -35.45 -30.75 6.90
C GLU A 20 -35.20 -30.67 5.39
N SER A 21 -35.66 -31.66 4.61
CA SER A 21 -35.56 -31.66 3.15
C SER A 21 -36.35 -30.55 2.47
N GLN A 22 -37.26 -29.91 3.18
CA GLN A 22 -38.07 -28.78 2.71
C GLN A 22 -37.47 -27.42 3.10
N LEU A 23 -36.28 -27.42 3.70
CA LEU A 23 -35.63 -26.20 4.17
C LEU A 23 -34.49 -25.76 3.23
N GLU A 24 -34.48 -24.50 2.86
CA GLU A 24 -33.35 -23.83 2.21
C GLU A 24 -32.64 -22.93 3.21
N PHE A 25 -31.31 -22.94 3.14
CA PHE A 25 -30.43 -22.20 4.03
C PHE A 25 -29.69 -21.16 3.27
N LYS A 26 -29.45 -19.96 3.88
CA LYS A 26 -28.61 -18.93 3.33
C LYS A 26 -27.84 -18.23 4.44
N TRP A 27 -26.55 -18.08 4.19
CA TRP A 27 -25.66 -17.23 4.95
C TRP A 27 -25.30 -16.01 4.09
N GLU A 28 -25.62 -14.84 4.58
CA GLU A 28 -25.42 -13.59 3.86
C GLU A 28 -24.76 -12.59 4.79
N PHE A 29 -23.98 -11.67 4.22
CA PHE A 29 -23.34 -10.60 5.00
C PHE A 29 -23.68 -9.23 4.43
N ALA A 30 -23.67 -8.22 5.31
CA ALA A 30 -23.72 -6.82 4.94
C ALA A 30 -22.78 -6.02 5.85
N ILE A 31 -22.21 -4.93 5.35
CA ILE A 31 -21.42 -4.00 6.17
C ILE A 31 -22.37 -3.29 7.14
N GLN A 32 -22.03 -3.28 8.44
CA GLN A 32 -22.81 -2.58 9.46
C GLN A 32 -22.83 -1.06 9.22
N ASN A 33 -23.86 -0.41 9.81
CA ASN A 33 -24.03 1.05 9.78
C ASN A 33 -24.26 1.68 8.41
N LYS A 34 -24.64 0.90 7.39
CA LYS A 34 -25.19 1.44 6.14
C LYS A 34 -26.68 1.67 6.27
N LEU A 35 -27.17 2.79 5.74
CA LEU A 35 -28.60 3.17 5.79
C LEU A 35 -29.50 2.16 5.08
N ASN A 36 -29.00 1.54 4.00
CA ASN A 36 -29.63 0.44 3.27
C ASN A 36 -28.58 -0.66 3.07
N PRO A 37 -28.47 -1.62 3.99
CA PRO A 37 -27.48 -2.68 3.86
C PRO A 37 -27.84 -3.61 2.71
N GLU A 38 -26.93 -3.80 1.79
CA GLU A 38 -27.01 -4.80 0.74
C GLU A 38 -26.41 -6.11 1.25
N TYR A 39 -27.20 -7.18 1.27
CA TYR A 39 -26.76 -8.48 1.72
C TYR A 39 -26.22 -9.31 0.55
N HIS A 40 -25.01 -9.81 0.71
CA HIS A 40 -24.33 -10.65 -0.26
C HIS A 40 -24.25 -12.09 0.25
N LEU A 41 -24.53 -13.05 -0.64
CA LEU A 41 -24.51 -14.47 -0.30
C LEU A 41 -23.07 -14.95 -0.04
N LEU A 42 -22.89 -15.69 1.07
CA LEU A 42 -21.65 -16.39 1.42
C LEU A 42 -21.77 -17.91 1.22
N SER A 43 -22.84 -18.51 1.72
CA SER A 43 -23.04 -19.97 1.69
C SER A 43 -24.52 -20.33 1.68
N THR A 44 -24.84 -21.50 1.12
CA THR A 44 -26.17 -22.10 1.17
C THR A 44 -26.21 -23.39 2.03
N SER A 45 -25.12 -23.67 2.70
CA SER A 45 -25.03 -24.82 3.61
C SER A 45 -25.80 -24.57 4.90
N LYS A 46 -26.29 -25.65 5.52
CA LYS A 46 -26.93 -25.59 6.87
C LYS A 46 -25.95 -25.00 7.89
N ASP A 47 -24.79 -25.63 8.01
CA ASP A 47 -23.72 -25.16 8.86
C ASP A 47 -22.86 -24.17 8.07
N PHE A 48 -22.35 -23.15 8.74
CA PHE A 48 -21.32 -22.27 8.16
C PHE A 48 -19.94 -22.83 8.51
N ASP A 49 -19.14 -23.09 7.50
CA ASP A 49 -17.77 -23.57 7.68
C ASP A 49 -16.89 -23.07 6.52
N GLU A 50 -16.62 -21.76 6.52
CA GLU A 50 -15.93 -21.09 5.42
C GLU A 50 -14.72 -20.28 5.90
N GLU A 51 -13.76 -20.12 5.03
CA GLU A 51 -12.68 -19.16 5.22
C GLU A 51 -13.20 -17.73 4.99
N ILE A 52 -12.92 -16.83 5.93
CA ILE A 52 -13.39 -15.44 5.86
C ILE A 52 -12.48 -14.62 4.95
N THR A 53 -12.92 -14.39 3.73
CA THR A 53 -12.23 -13.56 2.72
C THR A 53 -12.72 -12.10 2.72
N LEU A 54 -13.58 -11.74 3.68
CA LEU A 54 -14.12 -10.39 3.80
C LEU A 54 -13.03 -9.40 4.24
N ALA A 55 -13.06 -8.20 3.66
CA ALA A 55 -12.18 -7.12 4.08
C ALA A 55 -12.41 -6.72 5.55
N PRO A 56 -11.41 -6.16 6.24
CA PRO A 56 -11.57 -5.73 7.64
C PRO A 56 -12.69 -4.70 7.81
N ALA A 57 -13.72 -5.08 8.56
CA ALA A 57 -14.87 -4.25 8.92
C ALA A 57 -15.76 -4.95 9.94
N ASN A 58 -16.77 -4.24 10.42
CA ASN A 58 -17.86 -4.83 11.17
C ASN A 58 -18.98 -5.26 10.22
N TYR A 59 -19.38 -6.52 10.30
CA TYR A 59 -20.39 -7.11 9.46
C TYR A 59 -21.60 -7.60 10.26
N ASP A 60 -22.76 -7.49 9.64
CA ASP A 60 -23.98 -8.20 10.03
C ASP A 60 -24.03 -9.48 9.20
N LEU A 61 -23.78 -10.63 9.84
CA LEU A 61 -23.90 -11.95 9.24
C LEU A 61 -25.31 -12.46 9.52
N ARG A 62 -26.09 -12.71 8.46
CA ARG A 62 -27.47 -13.17 8.53
C ARG A 62 -27.58 -14.62 8.08
N TYR A 63 -28.09 -15.46 8.97
CA TYR A 63 -28.52 -16.81 8.65
C TYR A 63 -30.02 -16.83 8.43
N SER A 64 -30.47 -17.33 7.29
CA SER A 64 -31.88 -17.43 6.93
C SER A 64 -32.25 -18.89 6.63
N ILE A 65 -33.43 -19.29 7.09
CA ILE A 65 -34.04 -20.59 6.80
C ILE A 65 -35.38 -20.32 6.15
N MET A 66 -35.58 -20.82 4.95
CA MET A 66 -36.85 -20.76 4.23
C MET A 66 -37.46 -22.14 4.11
N ASN A 67 -38.72 -22.28 4.52
CA ASN A 67 -39.51 -23.48 4.23
C ASN A 67 -40.12 -23.38 2.83
N THR A 68 -39.67 -24.23 1.90
CA THR A 68 -40.09 -24.22 0.49
C THR A 68 -41.53 -24.55 0.26
N ALA A 69 -42.16 -25.32 1.16
CA ALA A 69 -43.56 -25.69 1.07
C ALA A 69 -44.51 -24.54 1.45
N THR A 70 -44.08 -23.68 2.38
CA THR A 70 -44.92 -22.59 2.92
C THR A 70 -44.45 -21.21 2.49
N GLY A 71 -43.23 -21.07 2.01
CA GLY A 71 -42.57 -19.80 1.70
C GLY A 71 -42.19 -18.97 2.93
N LEU A 72 -42.42 -19.50 4.14
CA LEU A 72 -42.04 -18.77 5.36
C LEU A 72 -40.55 -18.79 5.58
N THR A 73 -39.99 -17.59 5.89
CA THR A 73 -38.57 -17.40 6.16
C THR A 73 -38.37 -16.89 7.60
N THR A 74 -37.46 -17.52 8.30
CA THR A 74 -36.96 -17.02 9.58
C THR A 74 -35.47 -16.72 9.47
N TYR A 75 -34.94 -15.79 10.28
CA TYR A 75 -33.54 -15.45 10.24
C TYR A 75 -32.96 -15.11 11.61
N LYS A 76 -31.66 -15.30 11.74
CA LYS A 76 -30.86 -14.88 12.89
C LYS A 76 -29.68 -14.04 12.41
N ARG A 77 -29.29 -13.04 13.20
CA ARG A 77 -28.15 -12.16 12.90
C ARG A 77 -27.06 -12.34 13.93
N PHE A 78 -25.82 -12.20 13.45
CA PHE A 78 -24.60 -12.23 14.25
C PHE A 78 -23.74 -11.03 13.87
N ASN A 79 -23.17 -10.38 14.87
CA ASN A 79 -22.18 -9.35 14.65
C ASN A 79 -20.82 -10.01 14.51
N VAL A 80 -20.15 -9.77 13.38
CA VAL A 80 -18.82 -10.30 13.09
C VAL A 80 -17.88 -9.14 12.83
N GLU A 81 -16.85 -9.00 13.66
CA GLU A 81 -15.74 -8.09 13.40
C GLU A 81 -14.66 -8.90 12.67
N VAL A 82 -14.34 -8.47 11.44
CA VAL A 82 -13.18 -8.96 10.67
C VAL A 82 -12.06 -7.96 10.85
N THR A 83 -10.90 -8.43 11.29
CA THR A 83 -9.69 -7.62 11.46
C THR A 83 -8.64 -7.98 10.41
N ASP A 84 -7.66 -7.12 10.24
CA ASP A 84 -6.54 -7.36 9.34
C ASP A 84 -5.79 -8.63 9.74
N ALA A 85 -5.32 -9.38 8.75
CA ALA A 85 -4.38 -10.48 8.97
C ALA A 85 -3.07 -9.96 9.58
N ILE A 86 -2.72 -8.71 9.26
CA ILE A 86 -1.56 -8.00 9.77
C ILE A 86 -2.07 -6.86 10.66
N SER A 87 -1.71 -6.89 11.93
CA SER A 87 -2.11 -5.85 12.88
C SER A 87 -1.55 -4.48 12.45
N LYS A 88 -2.38 -3.43 12.50
CA LYS A 88 -1.97 -2.02 12.26
C LYS A 88 -0.84 -1.51 13.16
N TYR A 89 -0.47 -2.25 14.19
CA TYR A 89 0.63 -1.93 15.11
C TYR A 89 1.87 -2.78 14.84
N THR A 90 1.98 -3.34 13.67
CA THR A 90 3.05 -4.25 13.27
C THR A 90 3.99 -3.52 12.31
N TYR A 91 5.29 -3.67 12.51
CA TYR A 91 6.29 -3.27 11.53
C TYR A 91 6.36 -4.35 10.44
N LEU A 92 6.21 -3.96 9.20
CA LEU A 92 6.41 -4.83 8.05
C LEU A 92 7.86 -4.70 7.56
N LEU A 93 8.55 -5.81 7.43
CA LEU A 93 9.97 -5.89 7.12
C LEU A 93 10.17 -6.62 5.80
N LEU A 94 10.92 -6.02 4.88
CA LEU A 94 11.41 -6.68 3.68
C LEU A 94 12.70 -7.43 4.03
N CYS A 95 12.65 -8.75 3.99
CA CYS A 95 13.74 -9.63 4.40
C CYS A 95 14.30 -10.39 3.21
N LYS A 96 15.62 -10.45 3.08
CA LYS A 96 16.27 -11.31 2.10
C LYS A 96 16.11 -12.78 2.50
N VAL A 97 15.72 -13.63 1.56
CA VAL A 97 15.61 -15.08 1.81
C VAL A 97 17.01 -15.68 1.96
N PRO A 98 17.29 -16.38 3.07
CA PRO A 98 18.60 -16.98 3.30
C PRO A 98 19.02 -17.93 2.19
N GLY A 99 20.29 -17.85 1.77
CA GLY A 99 20.85 -18.73 0.72
C GLY A 99 20.50 -18.31 -0.71
N THR A 100 19.74 -17.24 -0.90
CA THR A 100 19.41 -16.72 -2.22
C THR A 100 20.12 -15.40 -2.51
N THR A 101 20.25 -15.03 -3.80
CA THR A 101 20.86 -13.75 -4.20
C THR A 101 19.83 -12.64 -4.35
N ASN A 102 18.67 -12.93 -4.91
CA ASN A 102 17.70 -11.94 -5.36
C ASN A 102 16.27 -12.17 -4.84
N GLU A 103 16.09 -13.11 -3.92
CA GLU A 103 14.79 -13.42 -3.38
C GLU A 103 14.57 -12.75 -2.03
N TYR A 104 13.36 -12.26 -1.86
CA TYR A 104 12.92 -11.55 -0.67
C TYR A 104 11.55 -12.06 -0.22
N ASP A 105 11.27 -11.88 1.05
CA ASP A 105 9.96 -12.15 1.63
C ASP A 105 9.60 -11.05 2.62
N LEU A 106 8.35 -11.02 3.04
CA LEU A 106 7.87 -10.10 4.05
C LEU A 106 7.76 -10.80 5.40
N SER A 107 8.17 -10.10 6.42
CA SER A 107 8.03 -10.52 7.81
C SER A 107 7.40 -9.40 8.62
N SER A 108 6.77 -9.72 9.73
CA SER A 108 6.25 -8.72 10.64
C SER A 108 6.85 -8.81 12.01
N ALA A 109 7.09 -7.67 12.64
CA ALA A 109 7.48 -7.55 14.03
C ALA A 109 6.49 -6.66 14.77
N ASN A 110 6.11 -7.06 15.99
CA ASN A 110 5.21 -6.28 16.80
C ASN A 110 5.91 -5.07 17.43
N GLU A 111 5.14 -4.02 17.71
CA GLU A 111 5.62 -2.89 18.50
C GLU A 111 6.11 -3.33 19.87
N PHE A 112 7.16 -2.69 20.39
CA PHE A 112 7.82 -3.06 21.66
C PHE A 112 6.90 -3.18 22.88
N SER A 113 5.74 -2.54 22.85
CA SER A 113 4.76 -2.58 23.93
C SER A 113 3.78 -3.76 23.85
N ARG A 114 3.85 -4.58 22.80
CA ARG A 114 2.93 -5.69 22.56
C ARG A 114 3.69 -7.00 22.44
N ILE A 115 3.36 -7.93 23.31
CA ILE A 115 3.93 -9.29 23.31
C ILE A 115 3.29 -10.05 22.15
N GLY A 116 4.10 -10.41 21.17
CA GLY A 116 3.71 -11.27 20.05
C GLY A 116 4.96 -11.75 19.33
N GLU A 117 4.94 -12.98 18.84
CA GLU A 117 6.04 -13.51 18.05
C GLU A 117 6.08 -12.87 16.67
N PRO A 118 7.29 -12.60 16.10
CA PRO A 118 7.41 -12.17 14.72
C PRO A 118 6.81 -13.22 13.77
N LEU A 119 6.10 -12.76 12.75
CA LEU A 119 5.61 -13.63 11.69
C LEU A 119 6.56 -13.58 10.51
N TYR A 120 6.90 -14.76 9.97
CA TYR A 120 7.88 -14.89 8.89
C TYR A 120 7.22 -15.44 7.63
N ASN A 121 7.83 -15.10 6.48
CA ASN A 121 7.44 -15.62 5.17
C ASN A 121 5.97 -15.29 4.82
N LEU A 122 5.54 -14.07 5.13
CA LEU A 122 4.15 -13.65 4.94
C LEU A 122 3.77 -13.59 3.47
N TYR A 123 4.63 -13.03 2.63
CA TYR A 123 4.35 -12.91 1.21
C TYR A 123 4.34 -14.27 0.52
N SER A 124 5.34 -15.12 0.77
CA SER A 124 5.42 -16.43 0.12
C SER A 124 4.31 -17.38 0.56
N LYS A 125 3.89 -17.31 1.83
CA LYS A 125 2.74 -18.09 2.32
C LYS A 125 1.44 -17.69 1.64
N THR A 126 1.25 -16.39 1.39
CA THR A 126 0.03 -15.87 0.78
C THR A 126 0.02 -16.05 -0.74
N ASN A 127 1.18 -15.81 -1.41
CA ASN A 127 1.26 -15.75 -2.87
C ASN A 127 1.91 -16.99 -3.51
N GLY A 128 2.38 -17.96 -2.72
CA GLY A 128 3.01 -19.20 -3.20
C GLY A 128 4.39 -19.03 -3.86
N LYS A 129 5.00 -17.85 -3.76
CA LYS A 129 6.30 -17.50 -4.35
C LYS A 129 7.01 -16.42 -3.56
N ASN A 130 8.33 -16.31 -3.70
CA ASN A 130 9.12 -15.20 -3.16
C ASN A 130 9.09 -13.97 -4.09
N ILE A 131 9.33 -12.78 -3.52
CA ILE A 131 9.51 -11.55 -4.27
C ILE A 131 10.89 -11.57 -4.93
N GLN A 132 10.98 -11.23 -6.21
CA GLN A 132 12.23 -11.17 -6.94
C GLN A 132 12.76 -9.74 -7.02
N ASN A 133 14.07 -9.53 -6.83
CA ASN A 133 14.79 -8.27 -7.06
C ASN A 133 14.24 -7.05 -6.27
N ALA A 134 13.69 -7.28 -5.08
CA ALA A 134 13.15 -6.18 -4.28
C ALA A 134 14.24 -5.22 -3.80
N LYS A 135 13.95 -3.91 -3.83
CA LYS A 135 14.80 -2.83 -3.33
C LYS A 135 14.31 -2.28 -1.99
N SER A 136 13.01 -2.02 -1.90
CA SER A 136 12.40 -1.36 -0.76
C SER A 136 10.92 -1.67 -0.65
N LEU A 137 10.38 -1.42 0.52
CA LEU A 137 8.98 -1.59 0.86
C LEU A 137 8.41 -0.26 1.30
N PHE A 138 7.24 0.10 0.77
CA PHE A 138 6.44 1.23 1.20
C PHE A 138 5.06 0.76 1.63
N TYR A 139 4.74 1.03 2.87
CA TYR A 139 3.38 0.89 3.39
C TYR A 139 2.89 2.28 3.76
N PHE A 140 1.78 2.70 3.21
CA PHE A 140 1.19 3.99 3.52
C PHE A 140 -0.33 3.89 3.61
N ALA A 141 -0.84 4.43 4.71
CA ALA A 141 -2.24 4.54 5.00
C ALA A 141 -2.76 5.91 4.53
N THR A 142 -3.91 5.95 3.90
CA THR A 142 -4.61 7.21 3.69
C THR A 142 -5.45 7.53 4.92
N SER A 143 -5.44 8.79 5.37
CA SER A 143 -6.04 9.23 6.63
C SER A 143 -7.56 9.02 6.75
N SER A 144 -8.25 8.63 5.69
CA SER A 144 -9.71 8.65 5.63
C SER A 144 -10.40 7.31 5.40
N SER A 145 -9.68 6.27 5.00
CA SER A 145 -10.27 4.94 4.82
C SER A 145 -9.19 3.87 4.64
N PRO A 146 -9.25 2.75 5.35
CA PRO A 146 -8.34 1.63 5.15
C PRO A 146 -8.40 1.03 3.74
N TYR A 147 -9.46 1.31 2.97
CA TYR A 147 -9.60 0.85 1.58
C TYR A 147 -8.61 1.50 0.60
N TYR A 148 -7.91 2.56 1.02
CA TYR A 148 -6.95 3.29 0.17
C TYR A 148 -5.51 3.07 0.59
N ASP A 149 -5.31 2.24 1.60
CA ASP A 149 -3.96 1.89 2.01
C ASP A 149 -3.24 1.16 0.88
N ASN A 150 -1.96 1.42 0.76
CA ASN A 150 -1.14 0.81 -0.27
C ASN A 150 0.08 0.16 0.37
N CYS A 151 0.38 -1.03 -0.09
CA CYS A 151 1.62 -1.73 0.20
C CYS A 151 2.33 -1.95 -1.14
N LEU A 152 3.46 -1.29 -1.33
CA LEU A 152 4.24 -1.37 -2.56
C LEU A 152 5.62 -1.95 -2.28
N VAL A 153 5.99 -2.99 -3.01
CA VAL A 153 7.36 -3.48 -3.07
C VAL A 153 8.01 -2.92 -4.33
N LEU A 154 8.99 -2.05 -4.17
CA LEU A 154 9.78 -1.53 -5.28
C LEU A 154 10.86 -2.53 -5.66
N LYS A 155 11.06 -2.70 -6.97
CA LYS A 155 11.97 -3.67 -7.58
C LYS A 155 12.93 -2.97 -8.55
N ASN A 156 13.95 -3.67 -9.00
CA ASN A 156 14.89 -3.13 -10.00
C ASN A 156 14.25 -2.89 -11.37
N ASP A 157 13.15 -3.56 -11.66
CA ASP A 157 12.46 -3.55 -12.95
C ASP A 157 10.99 -3.14 -12.87
N GLY A 158 10.57 -2.63 -11.72
CA GLY A 158 9.19 -2.20 -11.50
C GLY A 158 8.76 -2.18 -10.04
N ALA A 159 7.52 -2.53 -9.81
CA ALA A 159 6.93 -2.66 -8.48
C ALA A 159 5.85 -3.74 -8.43
N GLU A 160 5.58 -4.22 -7.25
CA GLU A 160 4.40 -5.02 -6.94
C GLU A 160 3.52 -4.26 -5.94
N LYS A 161 2.25 -4.14 -6.26
CA LYS A 161 1.22 -3.64 -5.37
C LYS A 161 0.58 -4.82 -4.67
N LEU A 162 0.55 -4.77 -3.35
CA LEU A 162 -0.02 -5.79 -2.49
C LEU A 162 -1.25 -5.23 -1.78
N SER A 163 -2.18 -6.10 -1.45
CA SER A 163 -3.27 -5.80 -0.53
C SER A 163 -2.68 -5.44 0.84
N PRO A 164 -3.06 -4.32 1.44
CA PRO A 164 -2.55 -3.92 2.75
C PRO A 164 -3.09 -4.79 3.89
N PHE A 165 -4.10 -5.62 3.64
CA PHE A 165 -4.78 -6.41 4.66
C PHE A 165 -4.19 -7.80 4.85
N ASP A 166 -3.76 -8.43 3.76
CA ASP A 166 -3.31 -9.83 3.75
C ASP A 166 -2.07 -10.07 2.89
N LEU A 167 -1.53 -9.03 2.25
CA LEU A 167 -0.35 -9.07 1.36
C LEU A 167 -0.55 -9.90 0.09
N THR A 168 -1.78 -10.19 -0.31
CA THR A 168 -2.04 -10.78 -1.63
C THR A 168 -1.57 -9.84 -2.73
N TRP A 169 -0.98 -10.40 -3.79
CA TRP A 169 -0.59 -9.64 -4.97
C TRP A 169 -1.84 -9.06 -5.66
N VAL A 170 -1.81 -7.78 -5.97
CA VAL A 170 -2.92 -7.06 -6.60
C VAL A 170 -2.58 -6.68 -8.04
N ALA A 171 -1.40 -6.07 -8.24
CA ALA A 171 -1.00 -5.55 -9.54
C ALA A 171 0.52 -5.34 -9.61
N ASP A 172 1.03 -5.14 -10.82
CA ASP A 172 2.39 -4.69 -11.07
C ASP A 172 2.45 -3.17 -11.38
N GLN A 173 3.62 -2.67 -11.76
CA GLN A 173 3.85 -1.26 -12.05
C GLN A 173 2.96 -0.70 -13.17
N SER A 174 2.43 -1.53 -14.08
CA SER A 174 1.60 -1.06 -15.19
C SER A 174 0.30 -0.41 -14.70
N GLU A 175 -0.20 -0.85 -13.55
CA GLU A 175 -1.40 -0.31 -12.92
C GLU A 175 -1.14 0.94 -12.04
N LEU A 176 0.12 1.26 -11.76
CA LEU A 176 0.47 2.40 -10.92
C LEU A 176 0.38 3.75 -11.66
N PHE A 177 0.46 3.74 -12.99
CA PHE A 177 0.47 4.94 -13.82
C PHE A 177 -0.79 5.06 -14.69
N PHE A 178 -1.19 6.30 -15.00
CA PHE A 178 -2.24 6.53 -16.00
C PHE A 178 -1.79 6.07 -17.40
N GLU A 179 -0.52 6.26 -17.72
CA GLU A 179 0.12 5.67 -18.89
C GLU A 179 0.87 4.43 -18.47
N PRO A 180 0.34 3.21 -18.73
CA PRO A 180 0.91 1.96 -18.25
C PRO A 180 2.38 1.79 -18.67
N LYS A 181 3.24 1.44 -17.72
CA LYS A 181 4.65 1.14 -17.95
C LYS A 181 4.86 -0.37 -17.87
N ALA A 182 5.31 -0.98 -18.95
CA ALA A 182 5.61 -2.42 -18.96
C ALA A 182 6.79 -2.77 -18.04
N SER A 183 7.77 -1.86 -17.95
CA SER A 183 8.92 -1.95 -17.05
C SER A 183 9.38 -0.53 -16.74
N CYS A 184 9.88 -0.28 -15.55
CA CYS A 184 10.52 0.97 -15.16
C CYS A 184 11.41 0.75 -13.95
N ASP A 185 12.52 1.48 -13.88
CA ASP A 185 13.34 1.53 -12.67
C ASP A 185 12.75 2.53 -11.68
N ILE A 186 12.15 2.01 -10.62
CA ILE A 186 11.59 2.86 -9.57
C ILE A 186 12.64 3.08 -8.49
N GLU A 187 13.12 4.31 -8.40
CA GLU A 187 14.18 4.68 -7.45
C GLU A 187 13.64 4.78 -6.03
N PHE A 188 12.57 5.51 -5.83
CA PHE A 188 11.93 5.68 -4.52
C PHE A 188 10.52 6.24 -4.64
N LEU A 189 9.81 6.24 -3.52
CA LEU A 189 8.52 6.88 -3.32
C LEU A 189 8.60 7.84 -2.13
N LEU A 190 7.95 8.99 -2.24
CA LEU A 190 7.77 9.96 -1.14
C LEU A 190 6.30 10.28 -0.95
N THR A 191 5.94 10.64 0.26
CA THR A 191 4.62 11.16 0.58
C THR A 191 4.72 12.45 1.40
N ASP A 192 3.68 13.27 1.35
CA ASP A 192 3.55 14.39 2.27
C ASP A 192 3.17 13.89 3.67
N LYS A 193 3.30 14.79 4.66
CA LYS A 193 3.01 14.49 6.06
C LYS A 193 1.56 14.03 6.30
N ASN A 194 0.63 14.45 5.45
CA ASN A 194 -0.79 14.15 5.57
C ASN A 194 -1.23 12.99 4.68
N PHE A 195 -0.30 12.32 4.00
CA PHE A 195 -0.57 11.25 3.06
C PHE A 195 -1.59 11.63 1.97
N SER A 196 -1.61 12.90 1.59
CA SER A 196 -2.52 13.43 0.57
C SER A 196 -1.90 13.50 -0.82
N GLN A 197 -0.58 13.40 -0.89
CA GLN A 197 0.22 13.51 -2.11
C GLN A 197 1.33 12.47 -2.09
N TYR A 198 1.51 11.82 -3.23
CA TYR A 198 2.54 10.81 -3.43
C TYR A 198 3.37 11.18 -4.65
N PHE A 199 4.66 10.95 -4.51
CA PHE A 199 5.65 11.13 -5.57
C PHE A 199 6.38 9.82 -5.78
N ILE A 200 6.53 9.43 -7.02
CA ILE A 200 7.35 8.29 -7.42
C ILE A 200 8.39 8.78 -8.44
N VAL A 201 9.61 8.33 -8.27
CA VAL A 201 10.66 8.54 -9.27
C VAL A 201 10.81 7.23 -10.03
N ALA A 202 10.44 7.28 -11.31
CA ALA A 202 10.52 6.16 -12.23
C ALA A 202 11.38 6.56 -13.44
N ASP A 203 12.40 5.77 -13.77
CA ASP A 203 13.37 6.06 -14.83
C ASP A 203 14.03 7.46 -14.67
N GLY A 204 14.25 7.88 -13.42
CA GLY A 204 14.79 9.19 -13.06
C GLY A 204 13.82 10.36 -13.22
N LYS A 205 12.56 10.11 -13.57
CA LYS A 205 11.51 11.12 -13.75
C LYS A 205 10.56 11.17 -12.58
N LEU A 206 10.13 12.39 -12.21
CA LEU A 206 9.19 12.60 -11.13
C LEU A 206 7.76 12.51 -11.64
N HIS A 207 6.99 11.64 -11.02
CA HIS A 207 5.55 11.51 -11.23
C HIS A 207 4.80 11.82 -9.93
N PHE A 208 3.60 12.34 -10.06
CA PHE A 208 2.78 12.81 -8.97
C PHE A 208 1.42 12.12 -8.95
N CYS A 209 0.95 11.77 -7.74
CA CYS A 209 -0.39 11.28 -7.49
C CYS A 209 -1.01 12.05 -6.32
N THR A 210 -2.31 12.33 -6.38
CA THR A 210 -3.07 12.88 -5.26
C THR A 210 -4.14 11.91 -4.81
N THR A 211 -4.36 11.81 -3.50
CA THR A 211 -5.44 10.98 -2.93
C THR A 211 -6.82 11.67 -2.96
N ARG A 212 -6.90 12.88 -3.52
CA ARG A 212 -8.19 13.59 -3.65
C ARG A 212 -9.11 13.01 -4.72
N TYR A 213 -8.54 12.29 -5.69
CA TYR A 213 -9.29 11.78 -6.85
C TYR A 213 -8.95 10.33 -7.12
N THR A 214 -9.96 9.52 -7.40
CA THR A 214 -9.81 8.14 -7.87
C THR A 214 -9.78 8.10 -9.41
N PRO A 215 -9.07 7.14 -10.02
CA PRO A 215 -8.17 6.15 -9.42
C PRO A 215 -6.86 6.79 -8.96
N TYR A 216 -6.25 6.23 -7.90
CA TYR A 216 -4.96 6.71 -7.35
C TYR A 216 -3.81 6.20 -8.22
N LYS A 217 -3.58 6.88 -9.35
CA LYS A 217 -2.51 6.58 -10.30
C LYS A 217 -1.58 7.77 -10.44
N PHE A 218 -0.32 7.49 -10.72
CA PHE A 218 0.68 8.51 -11.02
C PHE A 218 0.44 9.07 -12.42
N GLY A 219 0.44 10.39 -12.52
CA GLY A 219 0.30 11.12 -13.78
C GLY A 219 1.56 11.10 -14.64
N VAL A 220 1.55 11.89 -15.69
CA VAL A 220 2.71 12.12 -16.56
C VAL A 220 3.90 12.69 -15.77
N GLU A 221 5.09 12.52 -16.29
CA GLU A 221 6.32 13.07 -15.69
C GLU A 221 6.25 14.59 -15.59
N LYS A 222 6.85 15.13 -14.52
CA LYS A 222 7.01 16.57 -14.35
C LYS A 222 8.17 17.06 -15.23
N SER A 223 7.98 18.20 -15.89
CA SER A 223 8.99 18.82 -16.73
C SER A 223 9.71 19.96 -16.02
N LEU A 224 10.84 20.38 -16.60
CA LEU A 224 11.51 21.64 -16.25
C LEU A 224 10.97 22.79 -17.14
N PRO A 225 11.01 24.06 -16.67
CA PRO A 225 10.48 25.20 -17.43
C PRO A 225 11.16 25.41 -18.79
N ASP A 226 12.43 25.03 -18.89
CA ASP A 226 13.24 25.12 -20.09
C ASP A 226 13.19 23.86 -20.97
N ASN A 227 12.34 22.88 -20.58
CA ASN A 227 12.26 21.55 -21.18
C ASN A 227 13.60 20.80 -21.25
N SER A 228 14.59 21.20 -20.46
CA SER A 228 15.84 20.46 -20.35
C SER A 228 15.57 19.10 -19.67
N ASP A 229 16.35 18.12 -20.07
CA ASP A 229 16.26 16.80 -19.48
C ASP A 229 16.90 16.75 -18.08
N TYR A 230 16.42 15.85 -17.22
CA TYR A 230 16.92 15.63 -15.87
C TYR A 230 16.87 14.16 -15.50
N TYR A 231 17.62 13.79 -14.46
CA TYR A 231 17.58 12.46 -13.85
C TYR A 231 17.67 12.60 -12.33
N ILE A 232 16.56 12.39 -11.64
CA ILE A 232 16.52 12.43 -10.17
C ILE A 232 17.26 11.21 -9.62
N SER A 233 18.14 11.48 -8.65
CA SER A 233 18.85 10.45 -7.90
C SER A 233 17.91 9.69 -6.97
N ASN A 234 18.48 8.70 -6.30
CA ASN A 234 17.84 7.74 -5.41
C ASN A 234 17.19 8.30 -4.14
N TYR A 235 17.12 9.61 -3.98
CA TYR A 235 16.61 10.24 -2.77
C TYR A 235 15.93 11.58 -3.05
N GLY A 236 14.83 11.84 -2.34
CA GLY A 236 14.18 13.14 -2.29
C GLY A 236 13.87 13.52 -0.85
N TYR A 237 13.77 14.80 -0.57
CA TYR A 237 13.52 15.32 0.76
C TYR A 237 12.34 16.28 0.77
N PHE A 238 11.45 16.01 1.70
CA PHE A 238 10.36 16.90 2.06
C PHE A 238 10.84 17.93 3.07
N TYR A 239 10.83 19.21 2.73
CA TYR A 239 11.57 20.20 3.50
C TYR A 239 10.73 21.34 4.13
N ASP A 240 9.41 21.37 3.89
CA ASP A 240 8.54 22.34 4.54
C ASP A 240 7.57 21.64 5.50
N TYR A 241 7.44 22.22 6.71
CA TYR A 241 6.56 21.71 7.75
C TYR A 241 5.09 21.56 7.32
N TYR A 242 4.64 22.38 6.37
CA TYR A 242 3.27 22.36 5.84
C TYR A 242 3.06 21.47 4.61
N GLY A 243 4.06 20.72 4.20
CA GLY A 243 3.90 19.77 3.12
C GLY A 243 3.90 20.38 1.72
N SER A 244 4.58 21.50 1.54
CA SER A 244 4.50 22.26 0.31
C SER A 244 5.72 22.17 -0.61
N LYS A 245 6.85 21.69 -0.12
CA LYS A 245 8.11 21.71 -0.87
C LYS A 245 8.88 20.40 -0.80
N TYR A 246 9.37 19.96 -1.96
CA TYR A 246 10.18 18.75 -2.11
C TYR A 246 11.43 19.07 -2.91
N VAL A 247 12.57 18.60 -2.43
CA VAL A 247 13.87 18.82 -3.05
C VAL A 247 14.45 17.49 -3.52
N PHE A 248 15.00 17.51 -4.73
CA PHE A 248 15.60 16.36 -5.39
C PHE A 248 16.96 16.72 -5.96
N LEU A 249 17.89 15.77 -6.00
CA LEU A 249 19.14 15.92 -6.75
C LEU A 249 18.94 15.44 -8.19
N ASP A 250 19.12 16.33 -9.15
CA ASP A 250 19.24 16.00 -10.58
C ASP A 250 20.69 15.65 -10.88
N ARG A 251 20.99 14.36 -10.98
CA ARG A 251 22.35 13.85 -11.28
C ARG A 251 22.83 14.24 -12.67
N LYS A 252 21.92 14.32 -13.65
CA LYS A 252 22.25 14.67 -15.02
C LYS A 252 22.66 16.13 -15.15
N GLY A 253 21.89 17.00 -14.53
CA GLY A 253 22.14 18.44 -14.51
C GLY A 253 23.15 18.89 -13.46
N GLY A 254 23.50 18.06 -12.49
CA GLY A 254 24.36 18.40 -11.36
C GLY A 254 23.78 19.53 -10.50
N ARG A 255 22.50 19.47 -10.21
CA ARG A 255 21.74 20.55 -9.58
C ARG A 255 20.61 20.02 -8.68
N PHE A 256 20.12 20.88 -7.79
CA PHE A 256 18.93 20.60 -7.04
C PHE A 256 17.67 21.09 -7.76
N LEU A 257 16.64 20.25 -7.75
CA LEU A 257 15.31 20.55 -8.24
C LEU A 257 14.35 20.73 -7.07
N LEU A 258 13.41 21.64 -7.23
CA LEU A 258 12.36 21.93 -6.26
C LEU A 258 10.99 21.69 -6.90
N TRP A 259 10.14 20.97 -6.22
CA TRP A 259 8.71 20.97 -6.49
C TRP A 259 7.95 21.63 -5.34
N GLU A 260 7.02 22.53 -5.66
CA GLU A 260 6.14 23.18 -4.72
C GLU A 260 4.70 22.75 -4.95
N ASN A 261 3.92 22.63 -3.88
CA ASN A 261 2.52 22.17 -3.98
C ASN A 261 1.73 23.08 -4.94
N GLY A 262 1.03 22.42 -5.88
CA GLY A 262 0.26 23.08 -6.94
C GLY A 262 1.09 23.48 -8.16
N ALA A 263 2.42 23.32 -8.14
CA ALA A 263 3.24 23.58 -9.31
C ALA A 263 3.02 22.54 -10.42
N MET A 264 2.87 23.00 -11.65
CA MET A 264 2.79 22.10 -12.80
C MET A 264 4.15 21.50 -13.14
N ASN A 265 5.23 22.29 -12.98
CA ASN A 265 6.59 21.93 -13.34
C ASN A 265 7.52 21.97 -12.13
N LEU A 266 8.65 21.29 -12.25
CA LEU A 266 9.79 21.45 -11.36
C LEU A 266 10.44 22.83 -11.56
N SER A 267 11.12 23.35 -10.55
CA SER A 267 12.00 24.51 -10.67
C SER A 267 13.44 24.14 -10.31
N ILE A 268 14.40 24.92 -10.81
CA ILE A 268 15.82 24.72 -10.55
C ILE A 268 16.22 25.62 -9.38
N ILE A 269 16.84 25.05 -8.35
CA ILE A 269 17.42 25.84 -7.26
C ILE A 269 18.70 26.51 -7.78
N SER A 270 18.74 27.84 -7.68
CA SER A 270 19.89 28.64 -8.15
C SER A 270 21.16 28.35 -7.35
N SER A 271 22.30 28.49 -7.99
CA SER A 271 23.62 28.48 -7.33
C SER A 271 23.68 29.48 -6.18
N ASN A 272 24.44 29.15 -5.17
CA ASN A 272 24.69 30.01 -4.02
C ASN A 272 26.13 29.81 -3.51
N GLN A 273 26.48 30.40 -2.36
CA GLN A 273 27.84 30.31 -1.79
C GLN A 273 28.28 28.89 -1.38
N TYR A 274 27.36 27.93 -1.34
CA TYR A 274 27.63 26.54 -0.91
C TYR A 274 27.56 25.52 -2.03
N TYR A 275 27.02 25.92 -3.19
CA TYR A 275 26.92 25.00 -4.31
C TYR A 275 26.75 25.73 -5.64
N THR A 276 27.32 25.18 -6.72
CA THR A 276 27.21 25.66 -8.08
C THR A 276 26.50 24.65 -8.97
N ILE A 277 25.57 25.11 -9.81
CA ILE A 277 24.90 24.25 -10.80
C ILE A 277 25.95 23.59 -11.69
N GLY A 278 25.84 22.28 -11.86
CA GLY A 278 26.76 21.46 -12.66
C GLY A 278 27.85 20.76 -11.87
N GLU A 279 28.16 21.18 -10.64
CA GLU A 279 29.19 20.55 -9.81
C GLU A 279 28.79 19.18 -9.27
N LEU A 280 27.47 18.92 -9.14
CA LEU A 280 26.93 17.70 -8.54
C LEU A 280 26.55 16.64 -9.58
N LYS A 281 27.11 16.72 -10.79
CA LYS A 281 26.88 15.68 -11.81
C LYS A 281 27.38 14.34 -11.30
N ASP A 282 26.53 13.32 -11.51
CA ASP A 282 26.81 11.92 -11.14
C ASP A 282 27.03 11.65 -9.65
N TYR A 283 26.72 12.61 -8.78
CA TYR A 283 26.67 12.36 -7.34
C TYR A 283 25.43 11.54 -6.96
N TYR A 284 25.58 10.77 -5.89
CA TYR A 284 24.48 10.02 -5.26
C TYR A 284 24.18 10.60 -3.89
N THR A 285 22.90 10.83 -3.62
CA THR A 285 22.46 11.26 -2.30
C THR A 285 22.48 10.08 -1.33
N LEU A 286 23.18 10.26 -0.21
CA LEU A 286 23.16 9.33 0.91
C LEU A 286 22.10 9.72 1.93
N TYR A 287 21.94 11.04 2.14
CA TYR A 287 20.97 11.60 3.08
C TYR A 287 20.67 13.05 2.74
N MET A 288 19.45 13.48 2.94
CA MET A 288 19.05 14.90 2.98
C MET A 288 18.30 15.17 4.28
N GLY A 289 18.49 16.37 4.82
CA GLY A 289 17.84 16.78 6.04
C GLY A 289 17.75 18.27 6.19
N GLN A 290 17.04 18.71 7.22
CA GLN A 290 16.88 20.12 7.56
C GLN A 290 17.40 20.37 8.96
N SER A 291 18.21 21.43 9.10
CA SER A 291 18.69 21.90 10.39
C SER A 291 17.57 22.61 11.17
N CYS A 292 17.78 22.83 12.46
CA CYS A 292 16.88 23.65 13.28
C CYS A 292 16.72 25.09 12.78
N LYS A 293 17.68 25.59 11.98
CA LYS A 293 17.62 26.89 11.31
C LYS A 293 16.95 26.84 9.93
N LYS A 294 16.27 25.75 9.60
CA LYS A 294 15.61 25.50 8.31
C LYS A 294 16.56 25.50 7.11
N THR A 295 17.84 25.28 7.32
CA THR A 295 18.82 25.10 6.24
C THR A 295 18.74 23.66 5.77
N LEU A 296 18.54 23.45 4.47
CA LEU A 296 18.65 22.14 3.86
C LEU A 296 20.13 21.74 3.75
N PHE A 297 20.45 20.50 4.06
CA PHE A 297 21.76 19.91 3.83
C PHE A 297 21.62 18.54 3.17
N ALA A 298 22.61 18.16 2.40
CA ALA A 298 22.69 16.87 1.75
C ALA A 298 24.07 16.26 1.96
N LEU A 299 24.09 14.98 2.34
CA LEU A 299 25.28 14.15 2.35
C LEU A 299 25.27 13.35 1.05
N MET A 300 26.33 13.47 0.28
CA MET A 300 26.40 12.88 -1.06
C MET A 300 27.74 12.16 -1.23
N LYS A 301 27.80 11.22 -2.14
CA LYS A 301 29.05 10.60 -2.59
C LYS A 301 29.21 10.73 -4.10
N ASP A 302 30.44 10.87 -4.54
CA ASP A 302 30.80 10.83 -5.97
C ASP A 302 30.86 9.38 -6.51
N GLN A 303 31.16 9.21 -7.79
CA GLN A 303 31.33 7.89 -8.41
C GLN A 303 32.49 7.08 -7.84
N ALA A 304 33.51 7.74 -7.28
CA ALA A 304 34.64 7.09 -6.62
C ALA A 304 34.31 6.66 -5.18
N GLY A 305 33.12 6.98 -4.69
CA GLY A 305 32.66 6.67 -3.34
C GLY A 305 33.13 7.67 -2.27
N LYS A 306 33.73 8.79 -2.67
CA LYS A 306 34.13 9.87 -1.75
C LYS A 306 32.89 10.65 -1.33
N VAL A 307 32.75 10.83 -0.02
CA VAL A 307 31.68 11.62 0.64
C VAL A 307 32.17 13.02 0.92
#